data_879703e733d3bbc4f9606900da2a648f
#
_entry.id   879703e733d3bbc4f9606900da2a648f
#
_cell.length_a   1.000
_cell.length_b   1.000
_cell.length_c   1.000
_cell.angle_alpha   90.00
_cell.angle_beta   90.00
_cell.angle_gamma   90.00
#
_symmetry.space_group_name_H-M   'P 1'
#
loop_
_entity.id
_entity.type
_entity.pdbx_description
1 polymer ?
#
loop_
_entity_poly.entity_id
_entity_poly.type
_entity_poly.pdbx_seq_one_letter_code
_entity_poly.pdbx_strand_id
1 'polypeptide(L)'
;MKKTWKQKIVSSLLAATLAVSLAPIGQAKADSPQTTIETPSITKQVDANRAIEHVRFLSETIGPRPGGTQSEKWASRYVGMKLKSMGYEVEYQPFAVPDQYVGFIESPLSKSRNWQVGAAPNSLISAEAVTAPLIFVPNGTKLDEIPNEVNGKIVLFERGATVADYNKQVENAVAKGAKGVLLYSLIGSRGNYGQTFNPRLTKKQSIPVFGLAYAQGNAFKEELAKKGNTILSLKARHESNLQSLNVIAKKKPKNSTGNEKAVIVSSHYDSVAGAPGANDNASGTGLVLELARAFQNVETDKEIRFIAFGSEEMGLIGSEYYVDNLSQKERDRILGVFNADMVATNYDKAKNLYAMTPDGSTNLVTDATLNAAKQLNNDLVLQGKFGSSDHVPFAYAGIPAALFIWMGVDSWNPLIYHIEKVYHTPQDNIRENISPERMKMALDVIGTGVSDVLQKPAVQSEQKAA
;
A
#
# COMPACT_ATOMS: atom_id res chain seq x y z
N MET A 1 -16.03 28.08 8.89
CA MET A 1 -15.58 27.26 10.03
C MET A 1 -15.14 25.90 9.48
N LYS A 2 -13.86 25.78 9.16
CA LYS A 2 -13.26 24.53 8.63
C LYS A 2 -12.96 23.60 9.82
N LYS A 3 -13.86 22.66 10.14
CA LYS A 3 -13.51 21.53 11.02
C LYS A 3 -12.70 20.54 10.19
N THR A 4 -11.44 20.42 10.51
CA THR A 4 -10.49 19.56 9.84
C THR A 4 -10.86 18.08 9.99
N TRP A 5 -10.95 17.41 8.90
CA TRP A 5 -11.25 16.01 8.68
C TRP A 5 -10.37 15.02 9.51
N LYS A 6 -9.21 15.47 9.93
CA LYS A 6 -8.24 14.72 10.75
C LYS A 6 -8.77 14.10 12.05
N GLN A 7 -9.91 14.56 12.57
CA GLN A 7 -10.50 13.98 13.80
C GLN A 7 -11.40 12.75 13.57
N LYS A 8 -11.76 12.42 12.32
CA LYS A 8 -12.64 11.26 12.04
C LYS A 8 -11.90 9.96 11.74
N ILE A 9 -10.63 10.01 11.36
CA ILE A 9 -9.87 8.82 10.97
C ILE A 9 -9.35 8.02 12.18
N VAL A 10 -9.15 8.65 13.32
CA VAL A 10 -8.56 7.99 14.52
C VAL A 10 -9.57 7.12 15.30
N SER A 11 -10.88 7.22 15.01
CA SER A 11 -11.93 6.56 15.82
C SER A 11 -12.63 5.37 15.13
N SER A 12 -12.31 5.00 13.91
CA SER A 12 -13.04 3.96 13.16
C SER A 12 -12.32 2.60 13.05
N LEU A 13 -11.37 2.33 13.91
CA LEU A 13 -10.74 1.00 14.05
C LEU A 13 -11.56 0.05 14.94
N LEU A 14 -12.90 0.17 14.95
CA LEU A 14 -13.76 -0.80 15.64
C LEU A 14 -14.75 -1.43 14.66
N ALA A 15 -14.57 -2.74 14.52
CA ALA A 15 -15.55 -3.75 14.10
C ALA A 15 -16.74 -3.30 13.22
N ALA A 16 -16.61 -3.40 11.91
CA ALA A 16 -17.76 -3.42 11.00
C ALA A 16 -18.10 -4.88 10.65
N THR A 17 -19.24 -5.35 11.15
CA THR A 17 -19.86 -6.60 10.75
C THR A 17 -20.40 -6.49 9.33
N LEU A 18 -19.98 -7.38 8.43
CA LEU A 18 -20.54 -7.53 7.10
C LEU A 18 -21.69 -8.56 7.15
N ALA A 19 -22.88 -8.12 6.79
CA ALA A 19 -23.94 -9.02 6.35
C ALA A 19 -23.86 -9.14 4.81
N VAL A 20 -23.47 -10.29 4.32
CA VAL A 20 -23.61 -10.65 2.89
C VAL A 20 -24.94 -11.35 2.72
N SER A 21 -25.90 -10.71 2.05
CA SER A 21 -27.13 -11.37 1.63
C SER A 21 -26.85 -12.24 0.39
N LEU A 22 -26.82 -13.53 0.58
CA LEU A 22 -26.84 -14.52 -0.51
C LEU A 22 -28.29 -14.70 -0.97
N ALA A 23 -28.63 -14.17 -2.14
CA ALA A 23 -29.86 -14.56 -2.84
C ALA A 23 -29.60 -15.85 -3.64
N PRO A 24 -30.48 -16.85 -3.61
CA PRO A 24 -30.31 -18.06 -4.39
C PRO A 24 -30.53 -17.79 -5.88
N ILE A 25 -29.56 -18.14 -6.70
CA ILE A 25 -29.65 -18.06 -8.15
C ILE A 25 -30.48 -19.28 -8.65
N GLY A 26 -31.66 -19.01 -9.11
CA GLY A 26 -32.50 -20.01 -9.78
C GLY A 26 -31.85 -20.48 -11.09
N GLN A 27 -31.81 -21.79 -11.30
CA GLN A 27 -31.43 -22.43 -12.57
C GLN A 27 -32.41 -22.09 -13.66
N ALA A 28 -32.03 -21.27 -14.63
CA ALA A 28 -32.72 -21.14 -15.91
C ALA A 28 -31.90 -21.88 -16.98
N LYS A 29 -32.45 -23.00 -17.48
CA LYS A 29 -32.02 -23.58 -18.74
C LYS A 29 -32.50 -22.67 -19.87
N ALA A 30 -31.56 -22.13 -20.64
CA ALA A 30 -31.89 -21.56 -21.95
C ALA A 30 -30.78 -21.94 -22.92
N ASP A 31 -31.12 -22.71 -23.91
CA ASP A 31 -30.34 -22.86 -25.13
C ASP A 31 -30.30 -21.49 -25.82
N SER A 32 -29.15 -20.88 -25.83
CA SER A 32 -28.84 -19.65 -26.60
C SER A 32 -27.70 -19.95 -27.57
N PRO A 33 -27.73 -19.44 -28.81
CA PRO A 33 -26.69 -19.67 -29.79
C PRO A 33 -25.35 -19.17 -29.20
N GLN A 34 -24.28 -19.96 -29.34
CA GLN A 34 -22.92 -19.55 -29.03
C GLN A 34 -22.56 -18.33 -29.86
N THR A 35 -22.83 -17.14 -29.34
CA THR A 35 -22.21 -15.93 -29.83
C THR A 35 -20.73 -16.04 -29.50
N THR A 36 -19.89 -16.16 -30.50
CA THR A 36 -18.45 -15.99 -30.34
C THR A 36 -18.22 -14.61 -29.77
N ILE A 37 -17.97 -14.54 -28.45
CA ILE A 37 -17.63 -13.29 -27.77
C ILE A 37 -16.26 -12.88 -28.32
N GLU A 38 -16.22 -11.85 -29.15
CA GLU A 38 -14.95 -11.27 -29.57
C GLU A 38 -14.19 -10.79 -28.34
N THR A 39 -12.98 -11.31 -28.16
CA THR A 39 -12.11 -10.87 -27.06
C THR A 39 -11.89 -9.36 -27.18
N PRO A 40 -12.16 -8.60 -26.11
CA PRO A 40 -11.99 -7.14 -26.14
C PRO A 40 -10.61 -6.75 -26.66
N SER A 41 -10.54 -5.72 -27.50
CA SER A 41 -9.28 -5.34 -28.17
C SER A 41 -8.14 -5.01 -27.20
N ILE A 42 -8.47 -4.51 -25.99
CA ILE A 42 -7.50 -4.16 -24.97
C ILE A 42 -6.77 -5.39 -24.41
N THR A 43 -7.44 -6.53 -24.26
CA THR A 43 -6.84 -7.75 -23.70
C THR A 43 -5.76 -8.34 -24.63
N LYS A 44 -5.85 -8.06 -25.94
CA LYS A 44 -4.83 -8.44 -26.92
C LYS A 44 -3.61 -7.52 -26.88
N GLN A 45 -3.73 -6.35 -26.27
CA GLN A 45 -2.66 -5.36 -26.20
C GLN A 45 -1.85 -5.41 -24.92
N VAL A 46 -2.43 -5.90 -23.82
CA VAL A 46 -1.75 -5.95 -22.50
C VAL A 46 -0.91 -7.21 -22.35
N ASP A 47 0.27 -7.04 -21.76
CA ASP A 47 1.24 -8.10 -21.51
C ASP A 47 1.69 -8.08 -20.05
N ALA A 48 1.39 -9.15 -19.31
CA ALA A 48 1.78 -9.28 -17.91
C ALA A 48 3.29 -9.26 -17.71
N ASN A 49 4.07 -9.80 -18.64
CA ASN A 49 5.53 -9.80 -18.51
C ASN A 49 6.10 -8.38 -18.56
N ARG A 50 5.53 -7.49 -19.39
CA ARG A 50 5.90 -6.06 -19.41
C ARG A 50 5.58 -5.37 -18.08
N ALA A 51 4.40 -5.64 -17.52
CA ALA A 51 4.05 -5.14 -16.20
C ALA A 51 5.03 -5.64 -15.13
N ILE A 52 5.41 -6.92 -15.17
CA ILE A 52 6.37 -7.54 -14.23
C ILE A 52 7.78 -6.99 -14.39
N GLU A 53 8.21 -6.57 -15.58
CA GLU A 53 9.47 -5.85 -15.76
C GLU A 53 9.50 -4.54 -14.98
N HIS A 54 8.37 -3.82 -14.91
CA HIS A 54 8.24 -2.63 -14.06
C HIS A 54 8.27 -2.99 -12.58
N VAL A 55 7.58 -4.07 -12.19
CA VAL A 55 7.66 -4.61 -10.81
C VAL A 55 9.11 -4.92 -10.43
N ARG A 56 9.83 -5.60 -11.31
CA ARG A 56 11.26 -5.95 -11.11
C ARG A 56 12.12 -4.71 -10.90
N PHE A 57 11.97 -3.70 -11.75
CA PHE A 57 12.76 -2.47 -11.62
C PHE A 57 12.48 -1.74 -10.31
N LEU A 58 11.22 -1.60 -9.93
CA LEU A 58 10.82 -0.92 -8.70
C LEU A 58 11.26 -1.68 -7.45
N SER A 59 11.05 -3.00 -7.41
CA SER A 59 11.30 -3.80 -6.21
C SER A 59 12.74 -4.31 -6.07
N GLU A 60 13.43 -4.64 -7.16
CA GLU A 60 14.79 -5.20 -7.13
C GLU A 60 15.86 -4.14 -7.39
N THR A 61 15.66 -3.24 -8.38
CA THR A 61 16.67 -2.23 -8.73
C THR A 61 16.62 -1.03 -7.78
N ILE A 62 15.42 -0.49 -7.51
CA ILE A 62 15.25 0.58 -6.52
C ILE A 62 15.17 -0.02 -5.11
N GLY A 63 14.36 -1.05 -4.92
CA GLY A 63 14.13 -1.70 -3.63
C GLY A 63 13.10 -0.95 -2.77
N PRO A 64 13.23 -0.98 -1.42
CA PRO A 64 12.34 -0.26 -0.52
C PRO A 64 12.28 1.23 -0.84
N ARG A 65 11.06 1.76 -0.94
CA ARG A 65 10.76 3.10 -1.45
C ARG A 65 9.89 3.91 -0.47
N PRO A 66 10.27 4.02 0.82
CA PRO A 66 9.44 4.72 1.80
C PRO A 66 9.18 6.17 1.40
N GLY A 67 8.00 6.65 1.73
CA GLY A 67 7.56 8.02 1.42
C GLY A 67 8.55 9.09 1.87
N GLY A 68 8.77 10.13 1.07
CA GLY A 68 9.71 11.23 1.31
C GLY A 68 11.18 10.89 1.07
N THR A 69 11.54 9.63 0.82
CA THR A 69 12.93 9.20 0.65
C THR A 69 13.47 9.41 -0.76
N GLN A 70 14.79 9.30 -0.91
CA GLN A 70 15.44 9.37 -2.23
C GLN A 70 15.04 8.19 -3.14
N SER A 71 14.79 7.00 -2.57
CA SER A 71 14.34 5.85 -3.35
C SER A 71 12.92 6.04 -3.88
N GLU A 72 12.03 6.65 -3.10
CA GLU A 72 10.70 7.06 -3.60
C GLU A 72 10.83 8.08 -4.76
N LYS A 73 11.72 9.08 -4.62
CA LYS A 73 11.98 10.05 -5.70
C LYS A 73 12.55 9.41 -6.97
N TRP A 74 13.35 8.36 -6.85
CA TRP A 74 13.81 7.59 -8.01
C TRP A 74 12.67 6.82 -8.66
N ALA A 75 11.77 6.23 -7.88
CA ALA A 75 10.59 5.55 -8.39
C ALA A 75 9.65 6.52 -9.13
N SER A 76 9.37 7.71 -8.57
CA SER A 76 8.55 8.72 -9.25
C SER A 76 9.16 9.16 -10.59
N ARG A 77 10.48 9.35 -10.65
CA ARG A 77 11.19 9.68 -11.90
C ARG A 77 11.10 8.55 -12.92
N TYR A 78 11.27 7.31 -12.47
CA TYR A 78 11.12 6.14 -13.35
C TYR A 78 9.73 6.08 -13.96
N VAL A 79 8.68 6.14 -13.14
CA VAL A 79 7.28 6.13 -13.58
C VAL A 79 7.02 7.27 -14.56
N GLY A 80 7.40 8.49 -14.22
CA GLY A 80 7.19 9.66 -15.08
C GLY A 80 7.96 9.59 -16.40
N MET A 81 9.19 9.07 -16.41
CA MET A 81 9.94 8.86 -17.65
C MET A 81 9.26 7.81 -18.55
N LYS A 82 8.75 6.71 -17.99
CA LYS A 82 8.02 5.70 -18.76
C LYS A 82 6.76 6.29 -19.39
N LEU A 83 5.95 7.02 -18.62
CA LEU A 83 4.74 7.67 -19.12
C LEU A 83 5.05 8.72 -20.20
N LYS A 84 6.09 9.54 -20.02
CA LYS A 84 6.55 10.48 -21.07
C LYS A 84 6.98 9.79 -22.33
N SER A 85 7.68 8.64 -22.24
CA SER A 85 8.12 7.88 -23.43
C SER A 85 6.96 7.27 -24.22
N MET A 86 5.78 7.15 -23.62
CA MET A 86 4.53 6.73 -24.24
C MET A 86 3.73 7.91 -24.83
N GLY A 87 4.26 9.14 -24.76
CA GLY A 87 3.62 10.34 -25.32
C GLY A 87 2.59 11.03 -24.42
N TYR A 88 2.52 10.68 -23.11
CA TYR A 88 1.65 11.36 -22.17
C TYR A 88 2.21 12.73 -21.76
N GLU A 89 1.31 13.69 -21.50
CA GLU A 89 1.61 14.90 -20.74
C GLU A 89 1.75 14.50 -19.26
N VAL A 90 2.96 14.68 -18.70
CA VAL A 90 3.27 14.25 -17.33
C VAL A 90 3.55 15.44 -16.43
N GLU A 91 2.75 15.53 -15.37
CA GLU A 91 2.87 16.48 -14.27
C GLU A 91 3.43 15.77 -13.03
N TYR A 92 4.32 16.44 -12.30
CA TYR A 92 4.75 16.04 -10.97
C TYR A 92 4.14 17.01 -9.96
N GLN A 93 3.27 16.51 -9.10
CA GLN A 93 2.60 17.30 -8.07
C GLN A 93 3.31 17.08 -6.72
N PRO A 94 4.13 18.04 -6.27
CA PRO A 94 4.85 17.90 -5.00
C PRO A 94 3.93 18.19 -3.81
N PHE A 95 4.15 17.47 -2.71
CA PHE A 95 3.49 17.69 -1.44
C PHE A 95 4.44 17.38 -0.27
N ALA A 96 4.16 18.01 0.87
CA ALA A 96 4.91 17.77 2.09
C ALA A 96 4.47 16.45 2.75
N VAL A 97 5.45 15.71 3.27
CA VAL A 97 5.19 14.56 4.14
C VAL A 97 5.71 14.82 5.54
N PRO A 98 5.15 14.15 6.57
CA PRO A 98 5.60 14.33 7.94
C PRO A 98 7.09 14.01 8.13
N ASP A 99 7.69 14.65 9.13
CA ASP A 99 9.02 14.30 9.58
C ASP A 99 9.12 12.82 9.92
N GLN A 100 10.27 12.23 9.57
CA GLN A 100 10.53 10.82 9.81
C GLN A 100 11.68 10.64 10.79
N TYR A 101 11.48 9.70 11.69
CA TYR A 101 12.51 9.25 12.63
C TYR A 101 12.89 7.82 12.25
N VAL A 102 14.06 7.67 11.63
CA VAL A 102 14.50 6.40 11.04
C VAL A 102 15.66 5.84 11.84
N GLY A 103 15.51 4.61 12.31
CA GLY A 103 16.56 3.82 12.93
C GLY A 103 17.25 2.90 11.91
N PHE A 104 18.53 2.65 12.12
CA PHE A 104 19.33 1.72 11.35
C PHE A 104 20.00 0.75 12.30
N ILE A 105 19.80 -0.53 12.07
CA ILE A 105 20.44 -1.62 12.84
C ILE A 105 21.43 -2.33 11.95
N GLU A 106 22.70 -2.21 12.29
CA GLU A 106 23.77 -3.01 11.71
C GLU A 106 24.00 -4.25 12.59
N SER A 107 23.89 -5.42 12.00
CA SER A 107 23.98 -6.72 12.69
C SER A 107 24.47 -7.81 11.76
N PRO A 108 24.89 -8.98 12.29
CA PRO A 108 25.19 -10.15 11.47
C PRO A 108 24.04 -10.65 10.58
N LEU A 109 22.78 -10.32 10.95
CA LEU A 109 21.58 -10.65 10.18
C LEU A 109 21.37 -9.70 8.99
N SER A 110 21.93 -8.51 9.04
CA SER A 110 21.80 -7.48 7.99
C SER A 110 22.95 -7.50 6.98
N LYS A 111 23.41 -8.67 6.59
CA LYS A 111 24.67 -8.90 5.83
C LYS A 111 24.87 -8.07 4.55
N SER A 112 23.83 -7.48 3.98
CA SER A 112 23.94 -6.70 2.75
C SER A 112 23.33 -5.29 2.82
N ARG A 113 22.51 -5.00 3.83
CA ARG A 113 21.85 -3.69 4.00
C ARG A 113 21.55 -3.47 5.48
N ASN A 114 21.77 -2.24 5.96
CA ASN A 114 21.32 -1.86 7.30
C ASN A 114 19.79 -2.01 7.38
N TRP A 115 19.31 -2.72 8.40
CA TRP A 115 17.88 -2.79 8.63
C TRP A 115 17.35 -1.41 9.01
N GLN A 116 16.41 -0.93 8.23
CA GLN A 116 15.65 0.27 8.56
C GLN A 116 14.50 -0.10 9.48
N VAL A 117 14.32 0.69 10.54
CA VAL A 117 13.30 0.51 11.57
C VAL A 117 12.78 1.88 12.02
N GLY A 118 11.66 1.91 12.73
CA GLY A 118 11.18 3.16 13.32
C GLY A 118 12.01 3.55 14.54
N ALA A 119 12.50 4.80 14.58
CA ALA A 119 13.10 5.35 15.79
C ALA A 119 12.08 6.18 16.58
N ALA A 120 12.15 6.14 17.92
CA ALA A 120 11.30 6.96 18.76
C ALA A 120 11.73 8.43 18.71
N PRO A 121 10.84 9.39 18.41
CA PRO A 121 11.20 10.82 18.37
C PRO A 121 11.83 11.35 19.67
N ASN A 122 11.36 10.87 20.82
CA ASN A 122 11.85 11.23 22.15
C ASN A 122 12.99 10.32 22.64
N SER A 123 13.76 9.68 21.74
CA SER A 123 14.97 8.92 22.07
C SER A 123 16.23 9.63 21.60
N LEU A 124 17.39 9.05 21.86
CA LEU A 124 18.64 9.52 21.27
C LEU A 124 18.60 9.34 19.75
N ILE A 125 18.58 10.46 19.02
CA ILE A 125 18.71 10.48 17.57
C ILE A 125 20.15 10.90 17.26
N SER A 126 20.96 9.94 16.78
CA SER A 126 22.39 10.15 16.52
C SER A 126 22.84 9.37 15.29
N ALA A 127 23.64 10.04 14.45
CA ALA A 127 24.38 9.41 13.36
C ALA A 127 25.59 8.58 13.86
N GLU A 128 26.08 8.87 15.08
CA GLU A 128 27.09 8.06 15.73
C GLU A 128 26.47 6.76 16.24
N ALA A 129 27.20 5.67 16.03
CA ALA A 129 26.70 4.34 16.39
C ALA A 129 26.77 4.08 17.89
N VAL A 130 25.67 3.63 18.46
CA VAL A 130 25.67 2.98 19.78
C VAL A 130 25.85 1.48 19.57
N THR A 131 27.05 0.98 19.89
CA THR A 131 27.41 -0.43 19.69
C THR A 131 27.45 -1.16 21.02
N ALA A 132 26.71 -2.27 21.14
CA ALA A 132 26.69 -3.09 22.36
C ALA A 132 26.15 -4.51 22.07
N PRO A 133 26.41 -5.47 22.98
CA PRO A 133 25.80 -6.79 22.91
C PRO A 133 24.28 -6.71 23.10
N LEU A 134 23.56 -7.59 22.40
CA LEU A 134 22.12 -7.74 22.52
C LEU A 134 21.76 -8.69 23.66
N ILE A 135 20.71 -8.39 24.40
CA ILE A 135 20.06 -9.27 25.38
C ILE A 135 18.54 -9.28 25.15
N PHE A 136 17.93 -10.44 25.20
CA PHE A 136 16.46 -10.56 25.16
C PHE A 136 15.91 -10.62 26.58
N VAL A 137 14.90 -9.79 26.87
CA VAL A 137 14.15 -9.80 28.11
C VAL A 137 12.67 -10.03 27.75
N PRO A 138 12.04 -11.12 28.23
CA PRO A 138 10.67 -11.51 27.79
C PRO A 138 9.60 -10.50 28.19
N ASN A 139 9.76 -9.86 29.33
CA ASN A 139 8.84 -8.87 29.89
C ASN A 139 9.61 -7.57 30.22
N GLY A 140 9.41 -6.92 31.31
CA GLY A 140 10.15 -5.74 31.75
C GLY A 140 9.27 -4.57 32.12
N THR A 141 7.97 -4.80 32.26
CA THR A 141 7.02 -3.80 32.74
C THR A 141 7.26 -3.47 34.22
N LYS A 142 7.91 -4.40 34.95
CA LYS A 142 8.38 -4.18 36.32
C LYS A 142 9.90 -4.18 36.37
N LEU A 143 10.48 -3.40 37.29
CA LEU A 143 11.93 -3.22 37.38
C LEU A 143 12.66 -4.51 37.79
N ASP A 144 12.05 -5.34 38.62
CA ASP A 144 12.56 -6.63 39.08
C ASP A 144 12.56 -7.73 38.01
N GLU A 145 11.77 -7.56 36.96
CA GLU A 145 11.79 -8.44 35.79
C GLU A 145 13.02 -8.18 34.88
N ILE A 146 13.74 -7.08 35.07
CA ILE A 146 14.92 -6.73 34.28
C ILE A 146 16.19 -7.18 34.99
N PRO A 147 16.94 -8.13 34.43
CA PRO A 147 18.17 -8.63 35.04
C PRO A 147 19.27 -7.57 35.04
N ASN A 148 20.20 -7.66 36.00
CA ASN A 148 21.31 -6.68 36.11
C ASN A 148 22.29 -6.77 34.93
N GLU A 149 22.33 -7.89 34.23
CA GLU A 149 23.11 -8.12 33.01
C GLU A 149 22.70 -7.24 31.84
N VAL A 150 21.59 -6.50 31.93
CA VAL A 150 21.16 -5.47 30.98
C VAL A 150 22.12 -4.28 30.94
N ASN A 151 22.85 -4.05 32.04
CA ASN A 151 23.82 -2.96 32.11
C ASN A 151 24.85 -3.03 30.97
N GLY A 152 24.95 -1.96 30.20
CA GLY A 152 25.86 -1.86 29.06
C GLY A 152 25.40 -2.55 27.77
N LYS A 153 24.19 -3.12 27.74
CA LYS A 153 23.67 -3.88 26.59
C LYS A 153 22.52 -3.16 25.87
N ILE A 154 22.22 -3.60 24.67
CA ILE A 154 21.00 -3.31 23.94
C ILE A 154 19.96 -4.35 24.35
N VAL A 155 18.77 -3.90 24.75
CA VAL A 155 17.70 -4.80 25.22
C VAL A 155 16.66 -4.99 24.15
N LEU A 156 16.34 -6.22 23.84
CA LEU A 156 15.22 -6.60 22.98
C LEU A 156 14.02 -7.00 23.84
N PHE A 157 12.90 -6.34 23.65
CA PHE A 157 11.61 -6.70 24.26
C PHE A 157 10.59 -7.08 23.20
N GLU A 158 9.74 -8.05 23.53
CA GLU A 158 8.40 -8.05 22.98
C GLU A 158 7.66 -6.85 23.59
N ARG A 159 7.17 -5.93 22.74
CA ARG A 159 6.58 -4.70 23.24
C ARG A 159 5.33 -4.98 24.07
N GLY A 160 5.16 -4.27 25.16
CA GLY A 160 3.92 -4.28 25.92
C GLY A 160 2.69 -3.93 25.07
N ALA A 161 1.53 -4.44 25.45
CA ALA A 161 0.29 -4.30 24.67
C ALA A 161 -0.13 -2.83 24.48
N THR A 162 0.13 -1.99 25.46
CA THR A 162 -0.23 -0.57 25.45
C THR A 162 1.01 0.34 25.35
N VAL A 163 0.78 1.60 24.99
CA VAL A 163 1.82 2.64 25.03
C VAL A 163 2.42 2.77 26.44
N ALA A 164 1.61 2.68 27.48
CA ALA A 164 2.09 2.76 28.85
C ALA A 164 3.00 1.58 29.21
N ASP A 165 2.67 0.37 28.78
CA ASP A 165 3.46 -0.83 29.08
C ASP A 165 4.86 -0.75 28.48
N TYR A 166 4.97 -0.46 27.18
CA TYR A 166 6.30 -0.40 26.55
C TYR A 166 7.09 0.84 27.00
N ASN A 167 6.46 1.94 27.43
CA ASN A 167 7.16 3.03 28.10
C ASN A 167 7.78 2.56 29.43
N LYS A 168 7.09 1.76 30.22
CA LYS A 168 7.64 1.13 31.43
C LYS A 168 8.82 0.23 31.13
N GLN A 169 8.75 -0.60 30.09
CA GLN A 169 9.87 -1.43 29.62
C GLN A 169 11.10 -0.58 29.33
N VAL A 170 10.94 0.52 28.59
CA VAL A 170 12.03 1.45 28.26
C VAL A 170 12.61 2.12 29.51
N GLU A 171 11.74 2.69 30.37
CA GLU A 171 12.17 3.36 31.62
C GLU A 171 12.94 2.41 32.54
N ASN A 172 12.48 1.18 32.70
CA ASN A 172 13.11 0.16 33.52
C ASN A 172 14.45 -0.31 32.95
N ALA A 173 14.55 -0.47 31.62
CA ALA A 173 15.81 -0.81 30.95
C ALA A 173 16.85 0.31 31.12
N VAL A 174 16.45 1.57 30.99
CA VAL A 174 17.31 2.74 31.22
C VAL A 174 17.80 2.78 32.66
N ALA A 175 16.90 2.56 33.65
CA ALA A 175 17.24 2.50 35.05
C ALA A 175 18.26 1.38 35.39
N LYS A 176 18.28 0.30 34.61
CA LYS A 176 19.24 -0.80 34.71
C LYS A 176 20.51 -0.60 33.87
N GLY A 177 20.69 0.56 33.25
CA GLY A 177 21.91 0.89 32.51
C GLY A 177 21.97 0.37 31.08
N ALA A 178 20.82 0.11 30.43
CA ALA A 178 20.78 -0.25 29.02
C ALA A 178 21.42 0.83 28.14
N LYS A 179 22.08 0.41 27.04
CA LYS A 179 22.66 1.28 26.01
C LYS A 179 21.70 1.57 24.84
N GLY A 180 20.66 0.77 24.69
CA GLY A 180 19.62 0.91 23.69
C GLY A 180 18.47 -0.03 23.95
N VAL A 181 17.31 0.25 23.36
CA VAL A 181 16.11 -0.59 23.45
C VAL A 181 15.53 -0.85 22.09
N LEU A 182 15.23 -2.11 21.81
CA LEU A 182 14.50 -2.59 20.65
C LEU A 182 13.17 -3.17 21.10
N LEU A 183 12.06 -2.61 20.59
CA LEU A 183 10.69 -3.06 20.88
C LEU A 183 10.17 -3.72 19.61
N TYR A 184 9.86 -5.02 19.62
CA TYR A 184 9.25 -5.65 18.47
C TYR A 184 7.75 -5.87 18.65
N SER A 185 7.01 -5.76 17.54
CA SER A 185 5.55 -5.83 17.52
C SER A 185 5.03 -7.19 17.98
N LEU A 186 3.85 -7.18 18.62
CA LEU A 186 3.10 -8.39 18.96
C LEU A 186 2.57 -9.07 17.70
N ILE A 187 2.51 -10.41 17.72
CA ILE A 187 1.83 -11.19 16.69
C ILE A 187 0.31 -10.97 16.81
N GLY A 188 -0.40 -10.98 15.70
CA GLY A 188 -1.88 -11.02 15.69
C GLY A 188 -2.60 -9.75 15.26
N SER A 189 -1.90 -8.63 15.02
CA SER A 189 -2.49 -7.49 14.33
C SER A 189 -2.02 -7.42 12.86
N ARG A 190 -2.93 -7.03 11.95
CA ARG A 190 -2.59 -6.82 10.53
C ARG A 190 -1.39 -5.89 10.39
N GLY A 191 -0.46 -6.24 9.52
CA GLY A 191 0.73 -5.44 9.25
C GLY A 191 1.86 -5.56 10.28
N ASN A 192 1.61 -6.01 11.51
CA ASN A 192 2.66 -6.08 12.53
C ASN A 192 3.72 -7.16 12.28
N TYR A 193 3.43 -8.15 11.42
CA TYR A 193 4.40 -9.18 11.11
C TYR A 193 5.64 -8.62 10.43
N GLY A 194 5.48 -7.77 9.44
CA GLY A 194 6.56 -7.16 8.66
C GLY A 194 6.75 -5.65 8.87
N GLN A 195 5.74 -4.96 9.35
CA GLN A 195 5.76 -3.50 9.49
C GLN A 195 6.46 -3.05 10.78
N THR A 196 7.41 -2.15 10.65
CA THR A 196 8.06 -1.46 11.77
C THR A 196 7.16 -0.33 12.30
N PHE A 197 7.50 0.22 13.47
CA PHE A 197 6.75 1.34 14.04
C PHE A 197 7.67 2.33 14.77
N ASN A 198 7.23 3.57 14.93
CA ASN A 198 7.91 4.57 15.73
C ASN A 198 7.34 4.55 17.16
N PRO A 199 8.11 4.10 18.16
CA PRO A 199 7.63 4.05 19.54
C PRO A 199 7.30 5.46 20.07
N ARG A 200 6.11 5.61 20.66
CA ARG A 200 5.66 6.88 21.27
C ARG A 200 6.09 6.93 22.72
N LEU A 201 7.23 7.59 22.98
CA LEU A 201 7.75 7.75 24.34
C LEU A 201 7.15 8.99 25.01
N THR A 202 6.70 8.83 26.25
CA THR A 202 6.14 9.91 27.09
C THR A 202 7.24 10.80 27.67
N LYS A 203 8.45 10.26 27.84
CA LYS A 203 9.62 10.98 28.35
C LYS A 203 10.79 10.88 27.38
N LYS A 204 11.61 11.93 27.36
CA LYS A 204 12.86 11.91 26.59
C LYS A 204 13.84 10.89 27.19
N GLN A 205 14.48 10.11 26.32
CA GLN A 205 15.48 9.11 26.68
C GLN A 205 16.85 9.50 26.12
N SER A 206 17.89 9.16 26.87
CA SER A 206 19.30 9.40 26.47
C SER A 206 19.92 8.28 25.64
N ILE A 207 19.16 7.24 25.33
CA ILE A 207 19.56 6.08 24.56
C ILE A 207 18.67 5.92 23.32
N PRO A 208 19.12 5.25 22.23
CA PRO A 208 18.26 4.93 21.10
C PRO A 208 17.16 3.94 21.49
N VAL A 209 15.94 4.18 21.02
CA VAL A 209 14.77 3.30 21.18
C VAL A 209 14.13 3.10 19.83
N PHE A 210 14.10 1.84 19.35
CA PHE A 210 13.60 1.51 18.04
C PHE A 210 12.43 0.55 18.09
N GLY A 211 11.50 0.71 17.15
CA GLY A 211 10.36 -0.17 16.94
C GLY A 211 10.55 -1.07 15.73
N LEU A 212 10.52 -2.37 15.96
CA LEU A 212 10.74 -3.43 14.98
C LEU A 212 9.44 -4.12 14.61
N ALA A 213 9.41 -4.69 13.42
CA ALA A 213 8.41 -5.69 13.05
C ALA A 213 8.54 -6.96 13.92
N TYR A 214 7.46 -7.74 14.01
CA TYR A 214 7.50 -9.04 14.69
C TYR A 214 8.59 -9.97 14.11
N ALA A 215 8.64 -10.09 12.77
CA ALA A 215 9.62 -10.93 12.09
C ALA A 215 11.08 -10.54 12.40
N GLN A 216 11.37 -9.23 12.50
CA GLN A 216 12.71 -8.73 12.83
C GLN A 216 13.10 -9.06 14.27
N GLY A 217 12.17 -8.85 15.23
CA GLY A 217 12.40 -9.20 16.64
C GLY A 217 12.62 -10.71 16.84
N ASN A 218 11.81 -11.52 16.17
CA ASN A 218 11.96 -12.97 16.22
C ASN A 218 13.29 -13.44 15.63
N ALA A 219 13.73 -12.86 14.52
CA ALA A 219 15.03 -13.19 13.93
C ALA A 219 16.19 -12.91 14.90
N PHE A 220 16.14 -11.83 15.68
CA PHE A 220 17.12 -11.55 16.73
C PHE A 220 17.03 -12.55 17.89
N LYS A 221 15.83 -12.94 18.31
CA LYS A 221 15.67 -13.99 19.34
C LYS A 221 16.30 -15.32 18.92
N GLU A 222 16.03 -15.74 17.68
CA GLU A 222 16.61 -16.97 17.11
C GLU A 222 18.14 -16.88 16.99
N GLU A 223 18.67 -15.73 16.58
CA GLU A 223 20.11 -15.49 16.50
C GLU A 223 20.77 -15.62 17.87
N LEU A 224 20.18 -14.96 18.91
CA LEU A 224 20.67 -15.09 20.28
C LEU A 224 20.62 -16.54 20.79
N ALA A 225 19.55 -17.27 20.51
CA ALA A 225 19.41 -18.66 20.91
C ALA A 225 20.46 -19.57 20.24
N LYS A 226 20.85 -19.28 18.98
CA LYS A 226 21.85 -20.06 18.23
C LYS A 226 23.28 -19.74 18.61
N LYS A 227 23.60 -18.44 18.86
CA LYS A 227 24.99 -17.97 19.02
C LYS A 227 25.35 -17.55 20.42
N GLY A 228 24.38 -17.36 21.30
CA GLY A 228 24.59 -16.90 22.68
C GLY A 228 25.06 -15.45 22.82
N ASN A 229 25.56 -14.84 21.74
CA ASN A 229 26.04 -13.47 21.74
C ASN A 229 25.86 -12.83 20.36
N THR A 230 25.31 -11.62 20.31
CA THR A 230 25.13 -10.83 19.08
C THR A 230 25.40 -9.38 19.41
N ILE A 231 26.32 -8.74 18.67
CA ILE A 231 26.62 -7.31 18.82
C ILE A 231 25.84 -6.54 17.76
N LEU A 232 25.18 -5.48 18.16
CA LEU A 232 24.46 -4.57 17.27
C LEU A 232 25.06 -3.17 17.32
N SER A 233 24.97 -2.45 16.19
CA SER A 233 25.24 -1.03 16.12
C SER A 233 23.97 -0.29 15.71
N LEU A 234 23.51 0.65 16.54
CA LEU A 234 22.29 1.42 16.37
C LEU A 234 22.64 2.86 15.96
N LYS A 235 22.03 3.33 14.87
CA LYS A 235 22.11 4.73 14.42
C LYS A 235 20.68 5.23 14.19
N ALA A 236 20.45 6.53 14.35
CA ALA A 236 19.14 7.11 14.03
C ALA A 236 19.33 8.47 13.36
N ARG A 237 18.36 8.79 12.48
CA ARG A 237 18.26 10.10 11.84
C ARG A 237 16.85 10.66 12.01
N HIS A 238 16.78 11.97 12.16
CA HIS A 238 15.57 12.75 12.00
C HIS A 238 15.63 13.39 10.61
N GLU A 239 14.67 13.10 9.79
CA GLU A 239 14.53 13.66 8.45
C GLU A 239 13.31 14.57 8.44
N SER A 240 13.53 15.85 8.13
CA SER A 240 12.51 16.89 8.13
C SER A 240 12.44 17.60 6.78
N ASN A 241 11.37 18.39 6.58
CA ASN A 241 11.11 19.09 5.31
C ASN A 241 11.06 18.14 4.12
N LEU A 242 10.54 16.94 4.34
CA LEU A 242 10.44 15.92 3.34
C LEU A 242 9.31 16.23 2.36
N GLN A 243 9.52 15.85 1.11
CA GLN A 243 8.53 15.97 0.03
C GLN A 243 8.42 14.66 -0.73
N SER A 244 7.21 14.32 -1.07
CA SER A 244 6.86 13.28 -2.02
C SER A 244 6.19 13.89 -3.27
N LEU A 245 5.91 13.07 -4.27
CA LEU A 245 5.40 13.50 -5.56
C LEU A 245 4.25 12.57 -5.99
N ASN A 246 3.13 13.13 -6.43
CA ASN A 246 2.24 12.39 -7.31
C ASN A 246 2.73 12.52 -8.75
N VAL A 247 2.71 11.43 -9.49
CA VAL A 247 3.03 11.40 -10.93
C VAL A 247 1.73 11.26 -11.70
N ILE A 248 1.35 12.29 -12.45
CA ILE A 248 0.07 12.39 -13.14
C ILE A 248 0.31 12.46 -14.64
N ALA A 249 -0.13 11.44 -15.37
CA ALA A 249 -0.06 11.40 -16.82
C ALA A 249 -1.45 11.59 -17.41
N LYS A 250 -1.59 12.48 -18.38
CA LYS A 250 -2.86 12.85 -19.00
C LYS A 250 -2.81 12.60 -20.51
N LYS A 251 -3.87 12.02 -21.05
CA LYS A 251 -4.13 11.96 -22.48
C LYS A 251 -5.52 12.54 -22.74
N LYS A 252 -5.54 13.66 -23.42
CA LYS A 252 -6.77 14.34 -23.84
C LYS A 252 -7.21 13.85 -25.23
N PRO A 253 -8.51 13.95 -25.55
CA PRO A 253 -8.97 13.77 -26.93
C PRO A 253 -8.29 14.75 -27.89
N LYS A 254 -8.21 14.38 -29.17
CA LYS A 254 -7.62 15.26 -30.21
C LYS A 254 -8.26 16.65 -30.28
N ASN A 255 -9.58 16.72 -30.09
CA ASN A 255 -10.36 17.97 -30.14
C ASN A 255 -10.76 18.39 -28.73
N SER A 256 -9.81 18.37 -27.79
CA SER A 256 -10.08 18.70 -26.38
C SER A 256 -10.54 20.15 -26.20
N THR A 257 -11.62 20.34 -25.46
CA THR A 257 -12.15 21.65 -25.04
C THR A 257 -11.77 21.98 -23.59
N GLY A 258 -11.17 21.00 -22.87
CA GLY A 258 -10.85 21.10 -21.45
C GLY A 258 -12.03 20.83 -20.54
N ASN A 259 -13.17 20.37 -21.07
CA ASN A 259 -14.39 20.05 -20.31
C ASN A 259 -14.79 18.56 -20.42
N GLU A 260 -13.98 17.76 -21.09
CA GLU A 260 -14.24 16.34 -21.30
C GLU A 260 -14.30 15.61 -19.97
N LYS A 261 -15.15 14.59 -19.91
CA LYS A 261 -15.16 13.64 -18.79
C LYS A 261 -13.80 12.92 -18.72
N ALA A 262 -13.42 12.48 -17.55
CA ALA A 262 -12.15 11.82 -17.31
C ALA A 262 -12.33 10.47 -16.61
N VAL A 263 -11.48 9.51 -16.95
CA VAL A 263 -11.32 8.22 -16.26
C VAL A 263 -9.91 8.16 -15.68
N ILE A 264 -9.78 7.73 -14.43
CA ILE A 264 -8.50 7.61 -13.75
C ILE A 264 -8.17 6.12 -13.54
N VAL A 265 -6.93 5.74 -13.84
CA VAL A 265 -6.32 4.47 -13.42
C VAL A 265 -5.15 4.82 -12.50
N SER A 266 -5.16 4.30 -11.29
CA SER A 266 -4.18 4.70 -10.27
C SER A 266 -3.58 3.52 -9.49
N SER A 267 -2.46 3.79 -8.86
CA SER A 267 -1.77 2.96 -7.88
C SER A 267 -0.89 3.84 -7.01
N HIS A 268 -0.36 3.34 -5.90
CA HIS A 268 0.80 3.97 -5.27
C HIS A 268 2.10 3.30 -5.71
N TYR A 269 3.20 4.05 -5.64
CA TYR A 269 4.51 3.55 -6.07
C TYR A 269 5.53 3.46 -4.93
N ASP A 270 5.20 3.99 -3.75
CA ASP A 270 5.99 3.81 -2.53
C ASP A 270 5.82 2.40 -1.93
N SER A 271 6.58 2.08 -0.94
CA SER A 271 6.48 0.87 -0.12
C SER A 271 6.99 1.15 1.28
N VAL A 272 6.63 0.31 2.25
CA VAL A 272 7.14 0.47 3.62
C VAL A 272 8.64 0.30 3.73
N ALA A 273 9.23 0.87 4.78
CA ALA A 273 10.65 0.72 5.07
C ALA A 273 11.05 -0.77 5.24
N GLY A 274 12.08 -1.18 4.51
CA GLY A 274 12.62 -2.55 4.58
C GLY A 274 11.93 -3.59 3.69
N ALA A 275 10.76 -3.30 3.11
CA ALA A 275 10.10 -4.18 2.15
C ALA A 275 10.37 -3.74 0.70
N PRO A 276 10.81 -4.65 -0.18
CA PRO A 276 10.94 -4.33 -1.61
C PRO A 276 9.61 -3.94 -2.25
N GLY A 277 8.48 -4.37 -1.68
CA GLY A 277 7.15 -4.03 -2.14
C GLY A 277 6.91 -4.46 -3.57
N ALA A 278 7.12 -5.74 -3.88
CA ALA A 278 6.91 -6.26 -5.22
C ALA A 278 5.43 -6.34 -5.55
N ASN A 279 4.64 -6.91 -4.65
CA ASN A 279 3.20 -6.91 -4.77
C ASN A 279 2.60 -5.62 -4.19
N ASP A 280 3.10 -5.13 -3.07
CA ASP A 280 2.68 -3.92 -2.38
C ASP A 280 3.70 -2.76 -2.52
N ASN A 281 3.58 -1.84 -3.53
CA ASN A 281 2.62 -1.91 -4.62
C ASN A 281 3.31 -1.65 -5.99
N ALA A 282 4.48 -2.27 -6.20
CA ALA A 282 5.05 -2.25 -7.54
C ALA A 282 4.15 -2.99 -8.56
N SER A 283 3.31 -3.95 -8.09
CA SER A 283 2.38 -4.67 -8.97
C SER A 283 1.31 -3.74 -9.55
N GLY A 284 0.67 -2.93 -8.72
CA GLY A 284 -0.30 -1.92 -9.19
C GLY A 284 0.36 -0.88 -10.09
N THR A 285 1.55 -0.41 -9.73
CA THR A 285 2.31 0.54 -10.59
C THR A 285 2.68 -0.09 -11.94
N GLY A 286 3.08 -1.36 -11.96
CA GLY A 286 3.36 -2.10 -13.19
C GLY A 286 2.11 -2.25 -14.06
N LEU A 287 0.96 -2.54 -13.45
CA LEU A 287 -0.34 -2.59 -14.14
C LEU A 287 -0.69 -1.23 -14.73
N VAL A 288 -0.56 -0.13 -13.98
CA VAL A 288 -0.84 1.24 -14.46
C VAL A 288 0.03 1.59 -15.66
N LEU A 289 1.33 1.28 -15.62
CA LEU A 289 2.25 1.54 -16.71
C LEU A 289 1.93 0.70 -17.96
N GLU A 290 1.54 -0.56 -17.81
CA GLU A 290 1.19 -1.42 -18.93
C GLU A 290 -0.16 -1.01 -19.54
N LEU A 291 -1.16 -0.64 -18.73
CA LEU A 291 -2.40 -0.06 -19.24
C LEU A 291 -2.13 1.28 -19.96
N ALA A 292 -1.27 2.13 -19.41
CA ALA A 292 -0.88 3.36 -20.08
C ALA A 292 -0.30 3.07 -21.48
N ARG A 293 0.57 2.06 -21.60
CA ARG A 293 1.11 1.64 -22.91
C ARG A 293 0.00 1.13 -23.83
N ALA A 294 -0.92 0.31 -23.32
CA ALA A 294 -2.00 -0.25 -24.15
C ALA A 294 -3.00 0.83 -24.61
N PHE A 295 -3.27 1.84 -23.80
CA PHE A 295 -4.17 2.94 -24.14
C PHE A 295 -3.51 4.10 -24.90
N GLN A 296 -2.19 4.07 -25.13
CA GLN A 296 -1.48 5.21 -25.74
C GLN A 296 -2.06 5.63 -27.12
N ASN A 297 -2.56 4.68 -27.92
CA ASN A 297 -3.11 4.91 -29.25
C ASN A 297 -4.64 4.76 -29.31
N VAL A 298 -5.31 4.52 -28.18
CA VAL A 298 -6.78 4.38 -28.16
C VAL A 298 -7.41 5.76 -28.30
N GLU A 299 -8.21 5.96 -29.34
CA GLU A 299 -8.98 7.17 -29.54
C GLU A 299 -10.24 7.16 -28.66
N THR A 300 -10.52 8.26 -27.99
CA THR A 300 -11.68 8.44 -27.12
C THR A 300 -12.08 9.90 -27.06
N ASP A 301 -13.35 10.17 -26.74
CA ASP A 301 -13.89 11.52 -26.48
C ASP A 301 -13.64 11.98 -25.04
N LYS A 302 -13.05 11.13 -24.19
CA LYS A 302 -12.76 11.38 -22.78
C LYS A 302 -11.27 11.51 -22.53
N GLU A 303 -10.94 12.23 -21.47
CA GLU A 303 -9.58 12.24 -20.93
C GLU A 303 -9.31 10.93 -20.18
N ILE A 304 -8.14 10.34 -20.38
CA ILE A 304 -7.65 9.28 -19.51
C ILE A 304 -6.47 9.79 -18.68
N ARG A 305 -6.48 9.52 -17.40
CA ARG A 305 -5.39 9.85 -16.46
C ARG A 305 -4.81 8.58 -15.87
N PHE A 306 -3.49 8.46 -15.90
CA PHE A 306 -2.74 7.46 -15.18
C PHE A 306 -2.01 8.16 -14.04
N ILE A 307 -2.29 7.75 -12.80
CA ILE A 307 -1.74 8.41 -11.61
C ILE A 307 -1.00 7.39 -10.77
N ALA A 308 0.25 7.69 -10.46
CA ALA A 308 1.00 6.97 -9.44
C ALA A 308 1.15 7.90 -8.22
N PHE A 309 0.51 7.53 -7.11
CA PHE A 309 0.53 8.28 -5.86
C PHE A 309 1.79 7.97 -5.07
N GLY A 310 2.35 8.98 -4.42
CA GLY A 310 3.43 8.80 -3.46
C GLY A 310 2.90 8.79 -2.02
N SER A 311 3.68 8.17 -1.14
CA SER A 311 3.44 8.17 0.32
C SER A 311 2.05 7.71 0.74
N GLU A 312 1.50 6.69 0.05
CA GLU A 312 0.28 5.99 0.44
C GLU A 312 0.46 5.32 1.80
N GLU A 313 1.58 4.65 1.98
CA GLU A 313 1.97 3.89 3.18
C GLU A 313 2.11 4.74 4.45
N MET A 314 2.15 6.06 4.28
CA MET A 314 2.14 7.03 5.37
C MET A 314 0.73 7.52 5.73
N GLY A 315 -0.31 6.89 5.16
CA GLY A 315 -1.71 7.18 5.40
C GLY A 315 -2.37 7.97 4.28
N LEU A 316 -2.27 7.52 3.04
CA LEU A 316 -2.94 8.03 1.84
C LEU A 316 -2.58 9.50 1.49
N ILE A 317 -1.39 9.98 1.91
CA ILE A 317 -1.06 11.43 1.85
C ILE A 317 -1.12 11.94 0.40
N GLY A 318 -0.62 11.17 -0.57
CA GLY A 318 -0.59 11.58 -1.96
C GLY A 318 -1.96 11.69 -2.58
N SER A 319 -2.80 10.69 -2.41
CA SER A 319 -4.17 10.70 -2.96
C SER A 319 -5.08 11.70 -2.25
N GLU A 320 -4.96 11.85 -0.92
CA GLU A 320 -5.65 12.92 -0.19
C GLU A 320 -5.26 14.30 -0.73
N TYR A 321 -3.95 14.55 -0.87
CA TYR A 321 -3.47 15.83 -1.41
C TYR A 321 -3.99 16.08 -2.84
N TYR A 322 -4.00 15.05 -3.70
CA TYR A 322 -4.54 15.19 -5.04
C TYR A 322 -6.02 15.58 -5.02
N VAL A 323 -6.84 14.85 -4.27
CA VAL A 323 -8.30 15.08 -4.20
C VAL A 323 -8.63 16.43 -3.57
N ASP A 324 -7.92 16.82 -2.50
CA ASP A 324 -8.14 18.11 -1.82
C ASP A 324 -7.84 19.32 -2.72
N ASN A 325 -6.92 19.16 -3.69
CA ASN A 325 -6.55 20.20 -4.65
C ASN A 325 -7.40 20.18 -5.93
N LEU A 326 -8.34 19.24 -6.09
CA LEU A 326 -9.29 19.27 -7.20
C LEU A 326 -10.35 20.35 -6.98
N SER A 327 -10.56 21.22 -7.98
CA SER A 327 -11.74 22.09 -8.03
C SER A 327 -13.02 21.27 -8.16
N GLN A 328 -14.18 21.81 -7.77
CA GLN A 328 -15.46 21.13 -7.96
C GLN A 328 -15.68 20.77 -9.44
N LYS A 329 -15.33 21.67 -10.37
CA LYS A 329 -15.39 21.40 -11.81
C LYS A 329 -14.57 20.18 -12.21
N GLU A 330 -13.36 20.00 -11.66
CA GLU A 330 -12.53 18.82 -11.94
C GLU A 330 -13.13 17.55 -11.33
N ARG A 331 -13.66 17.61 -10.09
CA ARG A 331 -14.35 16.47 -9.46
C ARG A 331 -15.53 16.00 -10.30
N ASP A 332 -16.37 16.94 -10.79
CA ASP A 332 -17.56 16.66 -11.61
C ASP A 332 -17.22 16.04 -12.99
N ARG A 333 -15.99 16.21 -13.46
CA ARG A 333 -15.50 15.61 -14.72
C ARG A 333 -15.10 14.15 -14.55
N ILE A 334 -14.68 13.73 -13.36
CA ILE A 334 -14.16 12.38 -13.13
C ILE A 334 -15.32 11.39 -13.06
N LEU A 335 -15.40 10.49 -14.03
CA LEU A 335 -16.42 9.44 -14.11
C LEU A 335 -16.15 8.29 -13.15
N GLY A 336 -14.86 7.94 -12.98
CA GLY A 336 -14.48 6.85 -12.12
C GLY A 336 -12.98 6.67 -11.96
N VAL A 337 -12.59 6.05 -10.84
CA VAL A 337 -11.19 5.79 -10.46
C VAL A 337 -11.00 4.29 -10.25
N PHE A 338 -10.14 3.71 -11.08
CA PHE A 338 -9.72 2.32 -11.02
C PHE A 338 -8.36 2.26 -10.28
N ASN A 339 -8.39 1.97 -8.98
CA ASN A 339 -7.19 1.95 -8.14
C ASN A 339 -6.64 0.54 -7.96
N ALA A 340 -5.45 0.25 -8.49
CA ALA A 340 -4.81 -1.05 -8.44
C ALA A 340 -3.82 -1.11 -7.27
N ASP A 341 -4.04 -2.06 -6.36
CA ASP A 341 -3.20 -2.26 -5.19
C ASP A 341 -3.10 -3.75 -4.86
N MET A 342 -1.87 -4.29 -4.85
CA MET A 342 -1.59 -5.71 -4.64
C MET A 342 -2.28 -6.64 -5.65
N VAL A 343 -2.05 -6.39 -6.94
CA VAL A 343 -2.78 -7.06 -8.03
C VAL A 343 -2.09 -8.30 -8.63
N ALA A 344 -1.00 -8.78 -8.03
CA ALA A 344 -0.22 -9.88 -8.61
C ALA A 344 0.30 -10.91 -7.60
N THR A 345 -0.19 -10.96 -6.38
CA THR A 345 0.27 -11.96 -5.39
C THR A 345 0.17 -13.39 -5.91
N ASN A 346 1.12 -14.25 -5.55
CA ASN A 346 1.02 -15.70 -5.78
C ASN A 346 0.43 -16.48 -4.58
N TYR A 347 0.02 -15.77 -3.53
CA TYR A 347 -0.52 -16.38 -2.33
C TYR A 347 -1.78 -17.19 -2.60
N ASP A 348 -1.74 -18.49 -2.29
CA ASP A 348 -2.78 -19.47 -2.64
C ASP A 348 -4.15 -19.20 -2.00
N LYS A 349 -4.17 -18.53 -0.83
CA LYS A 349 -5.43 -18.17 -0.16
C LYS A 349 -6.06 -16.87 -0.68
N ALA A 350 -5.33 -16.03 -1.39
CA ALA A 350 -5.88 -14.86 -2.08
C ALA A 350 -6.50 -15.29 -3.41
N LYS A 351 -7.69 -15.88 -3.37
CA LYS A 351 -8.30 -16.59 -4.50
C LYS A 351 -9.06 -15.70 -5.48
N ASN A 352 -9.47 -14.52 -5.07
CA ASN A 352 -10.34 -13.65 -5.85
C ASN A 352 -9.72 -12.28 -6.06
N LEU A 353 -9.94 -11.71 -7.23
CA LEU A 353 -9.71 -10.29 -7.50
C LEU A 353 -10.97 -9.54 -7.07
N TYR A 354 -10.83 -8.67 -6.11
CA TYR A 354 -11.95 -7.87 -5.61
C TYR A 354 -11.95 -6.47 -6.22
N ALA A 355 -13.16 -5.99 -6.58
CA ALA A 355 -13.44 -4.57 -6.77
C ALA A 355 -14.13 -4.05 -5.50
N MET A 356 -13.40 -3.28 -4.68
CA MET A 356 -13.83 -2.89 -3.35
C MET A 356 -14.15 -1.41 -3.24
N THR A 357 -15.23 -1.09 -2.53
CA THR A 357 -15.57 0.28 -2.13
C THR A 357 -15.49 0.44 -0.61
N PRO A 358 -15.34 1.66 -0.07
CA PRO A 358 -15.21 1.84 1.38
C PRO A 358 -16.43 1.39 2.19
N ASP A 359 -17.61 1.45 1.60
CA ASP A 359 -18.89 1.08 2.25
C ASP A 359 -19.49 -0.22 1.71
N GLY A 360 -18.93 -0.80 0.63
CA GLY A 360 -19.43 -1.99 -0.03
C GLY A 360 -20.55 -1.73 -1.06
N SER A 361 -20.89 -0.45 -1.33
CA SER A 361 -21.88 -0.10 -2.33
C SER A 361 -21.34 -0.26 -3.76
N THR A 362 -22.25 -0.47 -4.72
CA THR A 362 -21.91 -0.46 -6.14
C THR A 362 -21.72 0.96 -6.66
N ASN A 363 -20.92 1.10 -7.70
CA ASN A 363 -20.76 2.34 -8.43
C ASN A 363 -20.35 2.06 -9.89
N LEU A 364 -20.19 3.10 -10.71
CA LEU A 364 -19.83 2.95 -12.12
C LEU A 364 -18.59 2.06 -12.33
N VAL A 365 -17.60 2.16 -11.44
CA VAL A 365 -16.33 1.40 -11.57
C VAL A 365 -16.55 -0.08 -11.26
N THR A 366 -17.24 -0.40 -10.16
CA THR A 366 -17.56 -1.78 -9.81
C THR A 366 -18.46 -2.44 -10.86
N ASP A 367 -19.47 -1.70 -11.37
CA ASP A 367 -20.38 -2.21 -12.40
C ASP A 367 -19.64 -2.48 -13.72
N ALA A 368 -18.76 -1.57 -14.15
CA ALA A 368 -17.94 -1.77 -15.34
C ALA A 368 -17.01 -2.99 -15.18
N THR A 369 -16.43 -3.16 -14.00
CA THR A 369 -15.54 -4.28 -13.71
C THR A 369 -16.25 -5.62 -13.70
N LEU A 370 -17.42 -5.72 -13.06
CA LEU A 370 -18.21 -6.95 -13.03
C LEU A 370 -18.75 -7.30 -14.41
N ASN A 371 -19.09 -6.30 -15.23
CA ASN A 371 -19.46 -6.50 -16.62
C ASN A 371 -18.26 -6.99 -17.46
N ALA A 372 -17.08 -6.40 -17.27
CA ALA A 372 -15.85 -6.86 -17.91
C ALA A 372 -15.53 -8.32 -17.54
N ALA A 373 -15.66 -8.69 -16.27
CA ALA A 373 -15.48 -10.07 -15.81
C ALA A 373 -16.43 -11.04 -16.51
N LYS A 374 -17.70 -10.66 -16.67
CA LYS A 374 -18.70 -11.47 -17.42
C LYS A 374 -18.32 -11.59 -18.91
N GLN A 375 -17.91 -10.51 -19.56
CA GLN A 375 -17.44 -10.53 -20.95
C GLN A 375 -16.25 -11.47 -21.14
N LEU A 376 -15.39 -11.58 -20.14
CA LEU A 376 -14.20 -12.42 -20.14
C LEU A 376 -14.43 -13.83 -19.62
N ASN A 377 -15.69 -14.21 -19.30
CA ASN A 377 -16.04 -15.47 -18.64
C ASN A 377 -15.20 -15.75 -17.38
N ASN A 378 -14.98 -14.72 -16.57
CA ASN A 378 -14.15 -14.78 -15.37
C ASN A 378 -15.01 -14.66 -14.11
N ASP A 379 -15.12 -15.75 -13.36
CA ASP A 379 -15.89 -15.86 -12.11
C ASP A 379 -15.09 -15.57 -10.83
N LEU A 380 -13.79 -15.27 -10.97
CA LEU A 380 -12.92 -14.96 -9.85
C LEU A 380 -13.00 -13.49 -9.40
N VAL A 381 -13.74 -12.65 -10.13
CA VAL A 381 -13.89 -11.23 -9.82
C VAL A 381 -15.11 -11.01 -8.95
N LEU A 382 -14.91 -10.45 -7.78
CA LEU A 382 -15.96 -10.21 -6.80
C LEU A 382 -16.01 -8.75 -6.37
N GLN A 383 -17.17 -8.31 -5.90
CA GLN A 383 -17.30 -7.03 -5.21
C GLN A 383 -17.11 -7.21 -3.71
N GLY A 384 -16.57 -6.19 -3.05
CA GLY A 384 -16.35 -6.24 -1.61
C GLY A 384 -16.32 -4.87 -0.94
N LYS A 385 -16.03 -4.89 0.35
CA LYS A 385 -15.91 -3.71 1.21
C LYS A 385 -14.52 -3.63 1.82
N PHE A 386 -13.78 -2.54 1.52
CA PHE A 386 -12.49 -2.27 2.13
C PHE A 386 -12.16 -0.76 2.04
N GLY A 387 -11.75 -0.17 3.14
CA GLY A 387 -11.55 1.27 3.27
C GLY A 387 -10.11 1.68 3.59
N SER A 388 -9.11 1.13 2.90
CA SER A 388 -7.70 1.46 3.18
C SER A 388 -6.84 1.31 1.92
N SER A 389 -6.95 2.24 0.99
CA SER A 389 -6.05 2.49 -0.14
C SER A 389 -6.51 3.77 -0.86
N ASP A 390 -5.81 4.21 -1.91
CA ASP A 390 -5.97 5.50 -2.59
C ASP A 390 -7.36 5.78 -3.23
N HIS A 391 -8.22 4.77 -3.35
CA HIS A 391 -9.62 4.95 -3.77
C HIS A 391 -10.47 5.71 -2.73
N VAL A 392 -10.08 5.68 -1.46
CA VAL A 392 -10.86 6.20 -0.33
C VAL A 392 -11.07 7.72 -0.39
N PRO A 393 -10.04 8.55 -0.61
CA PRO A 393 -10.23 10.00 -0.72
C PRO A 393 -11.20 10.39 -1.84
N PHE A 394 -11.15 9.69 -2.98
CA PHE A 394 -12.08 9.92 -4.10
C PHE A 394 -13.51 9.56 -3.73
N ALA A 395 -13.72 8.38 -3.14
CA ALA A 395 -15.05 7.94 -2.72
C ALA A 395 -15.69 8.92 -1.73
N TYR A 396 -14.92 9.41 -0.75
CA TYR A 396 -15.39 10.41 0.20
C TYR A 396 -15.63 11.79 -0.41
N ALA A 397 -14.98 12.10 -1.53
CA ALA A 397 -15.27 13.29 -2.32
C ALA A 397 -16.48 13.13 -3.27
N GLY A 398 -17.19 11.98 -3.21
CA GLY A 398 -18.35 11.68 -4.06
C GLY A 398 -17.98 11.23 -5.48
N ILE A 399 -16.73 10.88 -5.73
CA ILE A 399 -16.25 10.38 -7.02
C ILE A 399 -16.32 8.85 -7.01
N PRO A 400 -16.98 8.19 -7.99
CA PRO A 400 -16.98 6.74 -8.08
C PRO A 400 -15.57 6.17 -8.13
N ALA A 401 -15.20 5.32 -7.16
CA ALA A 401 -13.88 4.75 -7.06
C ALA A 401 -13.94 3.32 -6.52
N ALA A 402 -13.05 2.46 -6.99
CA ALA A 402 -12.88 1.11 -6.44
C ALA A 402 -11.41 0.73 -6.35
N LEU A 403 -11.09 -0.02 -5.31
CA LEU A 403 -9.82 -0.71 -5.12
C LEU A 403 -9.87 -2.06 -5.82
N PHE A 404 -8.82 -2.39 -6.56
CA PHE A 404 -8.60 -3.74 -7.12
C PHE A 404 -7.47 -4.40 -6.37
N ILE A 405 -7.78 -5.55 -5.75
CA ILE A 405 -6.84 -6.28 -4.90
C ILE A 405 -7.13 -7.78 -4.93
N TRP A 406 -6.07 -8.60 -4.96
CA TRP A 406 -6.22 -10.04 -4.73
C TRP A 406 -6.35 -10.35 -3.26
N MET A 407 -7.44 -10.98 -2.88
CA MET A 407 -7.72 -11.40 -1.50
C MET A 407 -8.46 -12.73 -1.46
N GLY A 408 -8.50 -13.32 -0.28
CA GLY A 408 -9.42 -14.40 0.06
C GLY A 408 -10.18 -14.07 1.33
N VAL A 409 -11.28 -14.76 1.55
CA VAL A 409 -12.03 -14.74 2.81
C VAL A 409 -12.21 -16.16 3.30
N ASP A 410 -12.25 -16.36 4.61
CA ASP A 410 -12.55 -17.66 5.17
C ASP A 410 -14.03 -18.01 4.93
N SER A 411 -14.28 -19.23 4.47
CA SER A 411 -15.65 -19.73 4.24
C SER A 411 -16.50 -19.79 5.51
N TRP A 412 -15.84 -19.95 6.66
CA TRP A 412 -16.50 -20.04 7.98
C TRP A 412 -16.54 -18.71 8.74
N ASN A 413 -15.69 -17.75 8.36
CA ASN A 413 -15.68 -16.40 8.94
C ASN A 413 -15.29 -15.37 7.87
N PRO A 414 -16.25 -14.77 7.16
CA PRO A 414 -16.00 -13.80 6.10
C PRO A 414 -15.37 -12.49 6.57
N LEU A 415 -15.19 -12.30 7.88
CA LEU A 415 -14.46 -11.16 8.45
C LEU A 415 -12.94 -11.38 8.44
N ILE A 416 -12.48 -12.61 8.20
CA ILE A 416 -11.05 -12.91 8.08
C ILE A 416 -10.66 -12.82 6.60
N TYR A 417 -9.90 -11.78 6.29
CA TYR A 417 -9.29 -11.60 4.98
C TYR A 417 -7.92 -12.26 4.93
N HIS A 418 -7.65 -12.95 3.83
CA HIS A 418 -6.35 -13.47 3.50
C HIS A 418 -5.70 -12.58 2.45
N ILE A 419 -4.92 -11.59 2.90
CA ILE A 419 -3.87 -11.00 2.09
C ILE A 419 -2.61 -11.86 2.26
N GLU A 420 -1.62 -11.64 1.41
CA GLU A 420 -0.39 -12.43 1.45
C GLU A 420 0.32 -12.38 2.81
N LYS A 421 1.02 -13.47 3.15
CA LYS A 421 1.77 -13.57 4.41
C LYS A 421 2.97 -12.64 4.47
N VAL A 422 3.51 -12.30 3.31
CA VAL A 422 4.73 -11.50 3.15
C VAL A 422 4.45 -10.00 3.04
N TYR A 423 3.19 -9.59 3.21
CA TYR A 423 2.77 -8.20 3.26
C TYR A 423 3.64 -7.38 4.21
N HIS A 424 4.21 -6.26 3.73
CA HIS A 424 5.10 -5.38 4.48
C HIS A 424 6.38 -6.07 5.01
N THR A 425 6.85 -7.11 4.34
CA THR A 425 8.08 -7.82 4.73
C THR A 425 9.16 -7.76 3.64
N PRO A 426 10.44 -8.05 3.99
CA PRO A 426 11.51 -8.23 3.00
C PRO A 426 11.24 -9.36 1.99
N GLN A 427 10.31 -10.27 2.28
CA GLN A 427 9.91 -11.38 1.42
C GLN A 427 8.84 -10.99 0.39
N ASP A 428 8.27 -9.78 0.45
CA ASP A 428 7.49 -9.25 -0.66
C ASP A 428 8.43 -8.88 -1.83
N ASN A 429 8.93 -9.91 -2.48
CA ASN A 429 9.88 -9.84 -3.59
C ASN A 429 9.31 -10.57 -4.81
N ILE A 430 9.90 -10.33 -5.97
CA ILE A 430 9.36 -10.82 -7.24
C ILE A 430 9.41 -12.35 -7.37
N ARG A 431 10.38 -13.01 -6.75
CA ARG A 431 10.58 -14.46 -6.88
C ARG A 431 9.55 -15.25 -6.09
N GLU A 432 9.20 -14.75 -4.92
CA GLU A 432 8.39 -15.47 -3.94
C GLU A 432 6.92 -15.07 -3.98
N ASN A 433 6.61 -13.89 -4.52
CA ASN A 433 5.28 -13.30 -4.31
C ASN A 433 4.55 -12.79 -5.56
N ILE A 434 5.07 -12.98 -6.76
CA ILE A 434 4.43 -12.48 -7.99
C ILE A 434 3.95 -13.61 -8.89
N SER A 435 2.67 -13.55 -9.31
CA SER A 435 2.03 -14.41 -10.30
C SER A 435 1.76 -13.64 -11.60
N PRO A 436 2.39 -14.06 -12.72
CA PRO A 436 2.10 -13.51 -14.04
C PRO A 436 0.64 -13.71 -14.47
N GLU A 437 0.05 -14.83 -14.10
CA GLU A 437 -1.34 -15.18 -14.44
C GLU A 437 -2.33 -14.22 -13.77
N ARG A 438 -2.12 -13.93 -12.48
CA ARG A 438 -2.95 -12.98 -11.74
C ARG A 438 -2.76 -11.54 -12.22
N MET A 439 -1.52 -11.16 -12.54
CA MET A 439 -1.25 -9.88 -13.19
C MET A 439 -2.00 -9.77 -14.52
N LYS A 440 -1.96 -10.83 -15.37
CA LYS A 440 -2.66 -10.83 -16.65
C LYS A 440 -4.17 -10.69 -16.47
N MET A 441 -4.73 -11.42 -15.51
CA MET A 441 -6.15 -11.35 -15.20
C MET A 441 -6.56 -9.94 -14.72
N ALA A 442 -5.78 -9.34 -13.84
CA ALA A 442 -6.04 -7.97 -13.37
C ALA A 442 -5.97 -6.96 -14.53
N LEU A 443 -4.96 -7.08 -15.40
CA LEU A 443 -4.83 -6.27 -16.62
C LEU A 443 -6.04 -6.41 -17.55
N ASP A 444 -6.50 -7.63 -17.79
CA ASP A 444 -7.63 -7.91 -18.66
C ASP A 444 -8.93 -7.30 -18.12
N VAL A 445 -9.22 -7.58 -16.86
CA VAL A 445 -10.48 -7.15 -16.23
C VAL A 445 -10.52 -5.64 -16.05
N ILE A 446 -9.47 -5.05 -15.48
CA ILE A 446 -9.40 -3.61 -15.24
C ILE A 446 -9.34 -2.86 -16.57
N GLY A 447 -8.50 -3.32 -17.51
CA GLY A 447 -8.37 -2.72 -18.82
C GLY A 447 -9.67 -2.73 -19.62
N THR A 448 -10.44 -3.84 -19.57
CA THR A 448 -11.76 -3.94 -20.22
C THR A 448 -12.76 -3.00 -19.53
N GLY A 449 -12.81 -2.97 -18.19
CA GLY A 449 -13.69 -2.06 -17.46
C GLY A 449 -13.40 -0.58 -17.75
N VAL A 450 -12.12 -0.21 -17.84
CA VAL A 450 -11.70 1.15 -18.24
C VAL A 450 -12.14 1.43 -19.70
N SER A 451 -11.93 0.48 -20.62
CA SER A 451 -12.34 0.62 -22.02
C SER A 451 -13.85 0.82 -22.14
N ASP A 452 -14.64 0.06 -21.39
CA ASP A 452 -16.11 0.17 -21.39
C ASP A 452 -16.57 1.56 -20.93
N VAL A 453 -15.96 2.11 -19.88
CA VAL A 453 -16.30 3.47 -19.41
C VAL A 453 -15.87 4.55 -20.38
N LEU A 454 -14.72 4.38 -21.05
CA LEU A 454 -14.25 5.32 -22.06
C LEU A 454 -15.14 5.33 -23.31
N GLN A 455 -15.71 4.19 -23.71
CA GLN A 455 -16.51 4.05 -24.92
C GLN A 455 -17.99 4.40 -24.72
N LYS A 456 -18.52 4.30 -23.51
CA LYS A 456 -19.92 4.67 -23.23
C LYS A 456 -20.14 6.16 -23.53
N PRO A 457 -21.21 6.52 -24.27
CA PRO A 457 -21.60 7.93 -24.43
C PRO A 457 -21.73 8.61 -23.05
N ALA A 458 -21.28 9.85 -22.93
CA ALA A 458 -21.53 10.61 -21.72
C ALA A 458 -23.06 10.75 -21.55
N VAL A 459 -23.60 10.20 -20.45
CA VAL A 459 -25.01 10.33 -20.11
C VAL A 459 -25.30 11.84 -20.01
N GLN A 460 -26.11 12.36 -20.92
CA GLN A 460 -26.67 13.70 -20.78
C GLN A 460 -27.52 13.65 -19.49
N SER A 461 -27.11 14.42 -18.48
CA SER A 461 -27.94 14.62 -17.29
C SER A 461 -29.28 15.16 -17.77
N GLU A 462 -30.32 14.35 -17.70
CA GLU A 462 -31.68 14.88 -17.79
C GLU A 462 -31.82 15.93 -16.69
N GLN A 463 -31.84 17.19 -17.11
CA GLN A 463 -32.31 18.28 -16.25
C GLN A 463 -33.74 17.88 -15.87
N LYS A 464 -33.95 17.45 -14.63
CA LYS A 464 -35.29 17.49 -14.04
C LYS A 464 -35.69 18.96 -13.97
N ALA A 465 -36.41 19.39 -15.00
CA ALA A 465 -37.24 20.57 -14.89
C ALA A 465 -38.35 20.24 -13.88
N ALA A 466 -38.42 21.01 -12.82
CA ALA A 466 -39.63 21.21 -12.01
C ALA A 466 -39.55 22.59 -11.40
#